data_3e7ba35537342ae657b8f8babf0e5a51
#
_entry.id   3e7ba35537342ae657b8f8babf0e5a51
#
_cell.length_a   1.000
_cell.length_b   1.000
_cell.length_c   1.000
_cell.angle_alpha   90.00
_cell.angle_beta   90.00
_cell.angle_gamma   90.00
#
_symmetry.space_group_name_H-M   'P 1'
#
loop_
_entity.id
_entity.type
_entity.pdbx_description
1 polymer ?
#
loop_
_entity_poly.entity_id
_entity_poly.type
_entity_poly.pdbx_seq_one_letter_code
_entity_poly.pdbx_strand_id
1 'polypeptide(L)'
;MSAGQTLVLDPSARLPFVTPLVLSNLAKEHGAETPDLSFEVNAPTSLKKAASSNGADTIQGAVDVLRALASMYANVGLMGANEAESNAVDAYLVQSDALATAPFQAAMQCADDLDQHLALRTYLVGFRVTAADAAIWGAIRSSSPLLGIIKKHAHAHLARWYAHVDALLAFSSAVTMMAEAKSNMFKNKKTAAGFDLFLQGAKEGQVVTRFPPEASGYLHVGHTKAAILNQYFAKAYKGRLIVRFDDTNPSKEKQEFEDAIIEDLALLGIQGDVLTHTSDYFDQLRDLAVRMIKEGHAYADDTPQEQMRAERMDGIPSKRRDASVEENLSHFQAMCDGTDEGRTWCLRAKMSVDNPNKAMRDPVMYRCNADVPHQRTGTKYKAYPTYDFACPVVDSLEGVTHALRTNEYHDRNPQYAWFLSTLGLRNVEIWDYGRMNFVYTLLSKRKLQWF
;
A
#
# COMPACT_ATOMS: atom_id res chain seq x y z
N MET A 1 -14.82 -43.29 1.45
CA MET A 1 -14.67 -43.17 2.92
C MET A 1 -13.89 -41.92 3.22
N SER A 2 -14.61 -40.80 3.30
CA SER A 2 -14.03 -39.46 3.62
C SER A 2 -14.47 -39.01 5.02
N ALA A 3 -15.27 -39.81 5.73
CA ALA A 3 -15.71 -39.49 7.08
C ALA A 3 -14.53 -39.33 8.03
N GLY A 4 -14.40 -38.14 8.58
CA GLY A 4 -13.36 -37.78 9.54
C GLY A 4 -12.13 -37.09 8.96
N GLN A 5 -12.14 -36.60 7.71
CA GLN A 5 -11.12 -35.75 7.18
C GLN A 5 -11.53 -34.28 7.24
N THR A 6 -10.56 -33.39 7.50
CA THR A 6 -10.82 -31.95 7.57
C THR A 6 -9.90 -31.21 6.59
N LEU A 7 -10.48 -30.42 5.69
CA LEU A 7 -9.80 -29.51 4.81
C LEU A 7 -9.66 -28.15 5.50
N VAL A 8 -8.43 -27.75 5.79
CA VAL A 8 -8.11 -26.47 6.44
C VAL A 8 -7.70 -25.46 5.38
N LEU A 9 -8.36 -24.32 5.36
CA LEU A 9 -8.14 -23.22 4.42
C LEU A 9 -7.99 -21.89 5.14
N ASP A 10 -7.08 -21.04 4.67
CA ASP A 10 -6.94 -19.67 5.17
C ASP A 10 -7.72 -18.69 4.29
N PRO A 11 -8.85 -18.11 4.75
CA PRO A 11 -9.64 -17.18 3.97
C PRO A 11 -8.98 -15.81 3.81
N SER A 12 -7.90 -15.51 4.55
CA SER A 12 -7.16 -14.24 4.45
C SER A 12 -6.04 -14.29 3.41
N ALA A 13 -5.59 -15.47 3.04
CA ALA A 13 -4.46 -15.64 2.16
C ALA A 13 -4.79 -15.27 0.69
N ARG A 14 -3.76 -14.91 -0.07
CA ARG A 14 -3.94 -14.37 -1.42
C ARG A 14 -4.27 -15.41 -2.46
N LEU A 15 -4.05 -16.74 -2.23
CA LEU A 15 -4.38 -17.76 -3.24
C LEU A 15 -3.41 -18.93 -3.30
N PRO A 16 -3.79 -20.06 -3.86
CA PRO A 16 -5.01 -20.50 -4.59
C PRO A 16 -5.99 -21.34 -3.74
N PHE A 17 -6.50 -20.80 -2.64
CA PHE A 17 -7.27 -21.48 -1.60
C PHE A 17 -8.65 -21.94 -2.06
N VAL A 18 -9.19 -21.27 -3.08
CA VAL A 18 -10.50 -21.59 -3.64
C VAL A 18 -10.46 -22.92 -4.38
N THR A 19 -9.31 -23.32 -4.92
CA THR A 19 -9.17 -24.52 -5.74
C THR A 19 -9.50 -25.82 -5.00
N PRO A 20 -8.98 -26.08 -3.78
CA PRO A 20 -9.40 -27.27 -3.03
C PRO A 20 -10.90 -27.33 -2.74
N LEU A 21 -11.51 -26.16 -2.52
CA LEU A 21 -12.93 -26.05 -2.28
C LEU A 21 -13.74 -26.35 -3.55
N VAL A 22 -13.25 -25.92 -4.73
CA VAL A 22 -13.85 -26.30 -6.02
C VAL A 22 -13.84 -27.81 -6.21
N LEU A 23 -12.73 -28.49 -5.92
CA LEU A 23 -12.65 -29.95 -6.04
C LEU A 23 -13.63 -30.65 -5.11
N SER A 24 -13.78 -30.16 -3.88
CA SER A 24 -14.78 -30.68 -2.93
C SER A 24 -16.20 -30.44 -3.44
N ASN A 25 -16.49 -29.27 -4.02
CA ASN A 25 -17.81 -28.97 -4.58
C ASN A 25 -18.14 -29.87 -5.80
N LEU A 26 -17.17 -30.05 -6.71
CA LEU A 26 -17.31 -30.95 -7.86
C LEU A 26 -17.60 -32.40 -7.41
N ALA A 27 -16.89 -32.87 -6.39
CA ALA A 27 -17.13 -34.20 -5.82
C ALA A 27 -18.54 -34.31 -5.21
N LYS A 28 -18.97 -33.27 -4.50
CA LYS A 28 -20.31 -33.20 -3.89
C LYS A 28 -21.44 -33.20 -4.94
N GLU A 29 -21.26 -32.49 -6.05
CA GLU A 29 -22.22 -32.50 -7.17
C GLU A 29 -22.45 -33.92 -7.74
N HIS A 30 -21.43 -34.78 -7.64
CA HIS A 30 -21.47 -36.18 -8.04
C HIS A 30 -21.81 -37.13 -6.90
N GLY A 31 -22.35 -36.62 -5.76
CA GLY A 31 -22.82 -37.43 -4.64
C GLY A 31 -21.70 -38.03 -3.77
N ALA A 32 -20.47 -37.56 -3.89
CA ALA A 32 -19.36 -38.00 -3.06
C ALA A 32 -19.40 -37.34 -1.67
N GLU A 33 -18.98 -38.08 -0.64
CA GLU A 33 -18.72 -37.50 0.68
C GLU A 33 -17.47 -36.64 0.63
N THR A 34 -17.55 -35.45 1.19
CA THR A 34 -16.45 -34.47 1.18
C THR A 34 -15.87 -34.26 2.57
N PRO A 35 -14.59 -33.81 2.70
CA PRO A 35 -14.00 -33.45 3.97
C PRO A 35 -14.79 -32.32 4.66
N ASP A 36 -14.80 -32.33 5.98
CA ASP A 36 -15.24 -31.17 6.75
C ASP A 36 -14.37 -29.95 6.46
N LEU A 37 -14.96 -28.74 6.46
CA LEU A 37 -14.27 -27.52 6.18
C LEU A 37 -13.90 -26.78 7.47
N SER A 38 -12.65 -26.40 7.61
CA SER A 38 -12.16 -25.49 8.65
C SER A 38 -11.50 -24.29 8.04
N PHE A 39 -11.86 -23.10 8.51
CA PHE A 39 -11.26 -21.84 8.07
C PHE A 39 -10.40 -21.27 9.20
N GLU A 40 -9.09 -21.28 9.01
CA GLU A 40 -8.10 -20.85 10.00
C GLU A 40 -7.16 -19.79 9.40
N VAL A 41 -6.99 -18.66 10.10
CA VAL A 41 -6.12 -17.54 9.65
C VAL A 41 -4.67 -17.93 9.79
N ASN A 42 -3.86 -17.59 8.76
CA ASN A 42 -2.42 -17.90 8.70
C ASN A 42 -2.10 -19.41 8.78
N ALA A 43 -3.09 -20.27 8.60
CA ALA A 43 -2.86 -21.71 8.51
C ALA A 43 -2.44 -22.10 7.08
N PRO A 44 -1.47 -23.01 6.89
CA PRO A 44 -1.20 -23.55 5.58
C PRO A 44 -2.38 -24.40 5.09
N THR A 45 -2.68 -24.32 3.78
CA THR A 45 -3.66 -25.23 3.15
C THR A 45 -3.26 -26.66 3.45
N SER A 46 -4.14 -27.39 4.12
CA SER A 46 -3.85 -28.75 4.56
C SER A 46 -5.09 -29.64 4.59
N LEU A 47 -4.87 -30.93 4.35
CA LEU A 47 -5.87 -31.97 4.49
C LEU A 47 -5.47 -32.84 5.68
N LYS A 48 -6.21 -32.77 6.78
CA LYS A 48 -6.01 -33.55 8.00
C LYS A 48 -6.87 -34.80 7.94
N LYS A 49 -6.28 -35.98 8.12
CA LYS A 49 -7.05 -37.24 8.32
C LYS A 49 -7.47 -37.33 9.78
N ALA A 50 -8.62 -38.01 10.02
CA ALA A 50 -9.03 -38.32 11.39
C ALA A 50 -7.92 -39.06 12.13
N ALA A 51 -7.70 -38.72 13.40
CA ALA A 51 -6.66 -39.33 14.22
C ALA A 51 -6.80 -40.84 14.28
N SER A 52 -5.89 -41.54 13.63
CA SER A 52 -5.66 -42.97 13.92
C SER A 52 -4.66 -43.05 15.07
N SER A 53 -4.59 -44.16 15.77
CA SER A 53 -3.77 -44.39 16.97
C SER A 53 -2.26 -44.12 16.82
N ASN A 54 -1.77 -43.74 15.60
CA ASN A 54 -0.37 -43.57 15.27
C ASN A 54 0.00 -42.12 14.83
N GLY A 55 -0.81 -41.10 15.13
CA GLY A 55 -0.58 -39.71 14.73
C GLY A 55 -1.42 -39.27 13.53
N ALA A 56 -1.82 -38.01 13.52
CA ALA A 56 -2.61 -37.46 12.41
C ALA A 56 -1.74 -37.28 11.16
N ASP A 57 -1.98 -38.07 10.13
CA ASP A 57 -1.43 -37.84 8.78
C ASP A 57 -2.01 -36.52 8.24
N THR A 58 -1.17 -35.51 8.12
CA THR A 58 -1.54 -34.21 7.55
C THR A 58 -0.78 -34.00 6.23
N ILE A 59 -1.55 -33.81 5.15
CA ILE A 59 -0.98 -33.41 3.86
C ILE A 59 -0.96 -31.90 3.82
N GLN A 60 0.19 -31.29 3.54
CA GLN A 60 0.39 -29.84 3.43
C GLN A 60 0.97 -29.48 2.08
N GLY A 61 0.68 -28.25 1.62
CA GLY A 61 1.11 -27.76 0.33
C GLY A 61 -0.04 -27.74 -0.69
N ALA A 62 -0.08 -26.67 -1.49
CA ALA A 62 -1.20 -26.45 -2.41
C ALA A 62 -1.35 -27.62 -3.42
N VAL A 63 -0.27 -27.99 -4.10
CA VAL A 63 -0.29 -29.06 -5.11
C VAL A 63 -0.61 -30.41 -4.49
N ASP A 64 -0.01 -30.76 -3.36
CA ASP A 64 -0.18 -32.07 -2.72
C ASP A 64 -1.60 -32.25 -2.16
N VAL A 65 -2.19 -31.18 -1.63
CA VAL A 65 -3.60 -31.19 -1.19
C VAL A 65 -4.54 -31.37 -2.39
N LEU A 66 -4.28 -30.66 -3.51
CA LEU A 66 -5.08 -30.80 -4.73
C LEU A 66 -4.97 -32.22 -5.31
N ARG A 67 -3.75 -32.76 -5.38
CA ARG A 67 -3.49 -34.13 -5.84
C ARG A 67 -4.19 -35.15 -4.97
N ALA A 68 -4.12 -35.00 -3.65
CA ALA A 68 -4.80 -35.88 -2.72
C ALA A 68 -6.32 -35.85 -2.88
N LEU A 69 -6.92 -34.64 -2.94
CA LEU A 69 -8.35 -34.46 -3.16
C LEU A 69 -8.78 -35.04 -4.51
N ALA A 70 -8.10 -34.75 -5.59
CA ALA A 70 -8.44 -35.26 -6.91
C ALA A 70 -8.35 -36.80 -6.98
N SER A 71 -7.35 -37.39 -6.31
CA SER A 71 -7.19 -38.86 -6.22
C SER A 71 -8.26 -39.53 -5.35
N MET A 72 -8.69 -38.86 -4.26
CA MET A 72 -9.82 -39.35 -3.43
C MET A 72 -11.09 -39.48 -4.23
N TYR A 73 -11.30 -38.63 -5.23
CA TYR A 73 -12.47 -38.61 -6.10
C TYR A 73 -12.21 -39.14 -7.49
N ALA A 74 -11.34 -40.16 -7.61
CA ALA A 74 -11.01 -40.79 -8.88
C ALA A 74 -12.26 -41.31 -9.61
N ASN A 75 -13.27 -41.79 -8.86
CA ASN A 75 -14.56 -42.24 -9.40
C ASN A 75 -15.39 -41.10 -10.03
N VAL A 76 -15.16 -39.85 -9.65
CA VAL A 76 -15.77 -38.66 -10.27
C VAL A 76 -15.02 -38.25 -11.54
N GLY A 77 -13.80 -38.76 -11.74
CA GLY A 77 -12.95 -38.49 -12.91
C GLY A 77 -12.18 -37.19 -12.81
N LEU A 78 -11.93 -36.67 -11.59
CA LEU A 78 -11.17 -35.45 -11.39
C LEU A 78 -9.69 -35.59 -11.83
N MET A 79 -9.14 -36.79 -11.85
CA MET A 79 -7.80 -37.11 -12.38
C MET A 79 -7.83 -37.58 -13.85
N GLY A 80 -8.96 -37.41 -14.56
CA GLY A 80 -9.13 -37.90 -15.92
C GLY A 80 -9.66 -39.35 -15.97
N ALA A 81 -9.81 -39.88 -17.19
CA ALA A 81 -10.41 -41.19 -17.46
C ALA A 81 -9.40 -42.32 -17.67
N ASN A 82 -8.14 -42.01 -17.85
CA ASN A 82 -7.05 -42.94 -18.11
C ASN A 82 -5.71 -42.38 -17.63
N GLU A 83 -4.66 -43.19 -17.68
CA GLU A 83 -3.33 -42.84 -17.17
C GLU A 83 -2.71 -41.63 -17.91
N ALA A 84 -2.93 -41.51 -19.21
CA ALA A 84 -2.42 -40.37 -19.98
C ALA A 84 -3.07 -39.05 -19.56
N GLU A 85 -4.39 -39.06 -19.33
CA GLU A 85 -5.11 -37.91 -18.79
C GLU A 85 -4.70 -37.61 -17.34
N SER A 86 -4.49 -38.63 -16.51
CA SER A 86 -4.04 -38.44 -15.13
C SER A 86 -2.67 -37.77 -15.06
N ASN A 87 -1.73 -38.17 -15.89
CA ASN A 87 -0.41 -37.54 -16.00
C ASN A 87 -0.51 -36.10 -16.49
N ALA A 88 -1.40 -35.82 -17.45
CA ALA A 88 -1.66 -34.44 -17.92
C ALA A 88 -2.28 -33.57 -16.81
N VAL A 89 -3.24 -34.10 -16.05
CA VAL A 89 -3.82 -33.38 -14.89
C VAL A 89 -2.73 -33.03 -13.88
N ASP A 90 -1.87 -33.99 -13.51
CA ASP A 90 -0.79 -33.75 -12.54
C ASP A 90 0.20 -32.67 -13.03
N ALA A 91 0.52 -32.67 -14.32
CA ALA A 91 1.34 -31.61 -14.91
C ALA A 91 0.71 -30.22 -14.76
N TYR A 92 -0.59 -30.08 -14.97
CA TYR A 92 -1.32 -28.82 -14.75
C TYR A 92 -1.41 -28.42 -13.27
N LEU A 93 -1.49 -29.37 -12.34
CA LEU A 93 -1.43 -29.07 -10.91
C LEU A 93 -0.08 -28.40 -10.55
N VAL A 94 1.03 -28.96 -11.02
CA VAL A 94 2.36 -28.39 -10.81
C VAL A 94 2.49 -27.04 -11.51
N GLN A 95 2.02 -26.93 -12.76
CA GLN A 95 2.04 -25.68 -13.52
C GLN A 95 1.25 -24.56 -12.82
N SER A 96 0.14 -24.87 -12.18
CA SER A 96 -0.69 -23.88 -11.49
C SER A 96 0.02 -23.19 -10.34
N ASP A 97 0.87 -23.89 -9.59
CA ASP A 97 1.67 -23.34 -8.51
C ASP A 97 2.75 -22.39 -9.04
N ALA A 98 3.45 -22.81 -10.09
CA ALA A 98 4.42 -21.97 -10.78
C ALA A 98 3.75 -20.70 -11.37
N LEU A 99 2.56 -20.85 -11.96
CA LEU A 99 1.82 -19.75 -12.59
C LEU A 99 1.33 -18.72 -11.56
N ALA A 100 0.96 -19.15 -10.37
CA ALA A 100 0.47 -18.26 -9.30
C ALA A 100 1.53 -17.23 -8.85
N THR A 101 2.81 -17.57 -8.99
CA THR A 101 3.96 -16.72 -8.57
C THR A 101 4.82 -16.25 -9.75
N ALA A 102 4.43 -16.55 -10.98
CA ALA A 102 5.22 -16.26 -12.17
C ALA A 102 5.45 -14.75 -12.41
N PRO A 103 6.66 -14.34 -12.84
CA PRO A 103 6.90 -13.02 -13.40
C PRO A 103 6.00 -12.76 -14.61
N PHE A 104 5.70 -11.47 -14.88
CA PHE A 104 4.76 -11.09 -15.94
C PHE A 104 5.04 -11.74 -17.31
N GLN A 105 6.30 -11.76 -17.76
CA GLN A 105 6.66 -12.36 -19.06
C GLN A 105 6.39 -13.87 -19.10
N ALA A 106 6.72 -14.60 -18.05
CA ALA A 106 6.45 -16.04 -17.96
C ALA A 106 4.94 -16.34 -17.89
N ALA A 107 4.18 -15.49 -17.17
CA ALA A 107 2.73 -15.59 -17.11
C ALA A 107 2.07 -15.34 -18.49
N MET A 108 2.61 -14.40 -19.27
CA MET A 108 2.17 -14.13 -20.65
C MET A 108 2.42 -15.31 -21.56
N GLN A 109 3.64 -15.88 -21.55
CA GLN A 109 3.96 -17.05 -22.36
C GLN A 109 3.04 -18.24 -22.03
N CYS A 110 2.79 -18.46 -20.73
CA CYS A 110 1.86 -19.50 -20.31
C CYS A 110 0.42 -19.23 -20.80
N ALA A 111 -0.01 -17.96 -20.83
CA ALA A 111 -1.32 -17.59 -21.38
C ALA A 111 -1.42 -17.85 -22.89
N ASP A 112 -0.34 -17.58 -23.66
CA ASP A 112 -0.26 -17.90 -25.08
C ASP A 112 -0.38 -19.41 -25.32
N ASP A 113 0.36 -20.22 -24.56
CA ASP A 113 0.35 -21.67 -24.66
C ASP A 113 -1.02 -22.27 -24.31
N LEU A 114 -1.66 -21.77 -23.26
CA LEU A 114 -3.00 -22.16 -22.84
C LEU A 114 -4.06 -21.76 -23.87
N ASP A 115 -3.96 -20.58 -24.46
CA ASP A 115 -4.89 -20.12 -25.51
C ASP A 115 -4.83 -21.02 -26.74
N GLN A 116 -3.62 -21.36 -27.20
CA GLN A 116 -3.42 -22.28 -28.32
C GLN A 116 -3.96 -23.68 -27.98
N HIS A 117 -3.69 -24.20 -26.77
CA HIS A 117 -4.18 -25.50 -26.34
C HIS A 117 -5.71 -25.55 -26.30
N LEU A 118 -6.36 -24.46 -25.90
CA LEU A 118 -7.82 -24.35 -25.76
C LEU A 118 -8.55 -24.02 -27.07
N ALA A 119 -7.86 -23.80 -28.18
CA ALA A 119 -8.45 -23.39 -29.44
C ALA A 119 -9.62 -24.30 -29.88
N LEU A 120 -9.45 -25.62 -29.75
CA LEU A 120 -10.43 -26.64 -30.10
C LEU A 120 -10.90 -27.49 -28.90
N ARG A 121 -10.66 -27.01 -27.68
CA ARG A 121 -11.00 -27.75 -26.45
C ARG A 121 -11.92 -26.95 -25.55
N THR A 122 -12.84 -27.65 -24.88
CA THR A 122 -13.72 -27.09 -23.86
C THR A 122 -13.05 -27.10 -22.48
N TYR A 123 -12.24 -28.11 -22.21
CA TYR A 123 -11.50 -28.31 -20.96
C TYR A 123 -10.01 -28.57 -21.24
N LEU A 124 -9.19 -28.39 -20.21
CA LEU A 124 -7.73 -28.59 -20.34
C LEU A 124 -7.35 -30.05 -20.60
N VAL A 125 -8.06 -30.98 -19.96
CA VAL A 125 -7.82 -32.41 -20.13
C VAL A 125 -9.13 -33.14 -20.38
N GLY A 126 -9.18 -33.97 -21.43
CA GLY A 126 -10.36 -34.77 -21.78
C GLY A 126 -11.58 -33.93 -22.19
N PHE A 127 -12.76 -34.45 -21.85
CA PHE A 127 -14.05 -33.89 -22.27
C PHE A 127 -14.97 -33.47 -21.12
N ARG A 128 -14.41 -33.39 -19.90
CA ARG A 128 -15.10 -32.95 -18.68
C ARG A 128 -14.18 -32.11 -17.83
N VAL A 129 -14.76 -31.39 -16.86
CA VAL A 129 -14.00 -30.67 -15.84
C VAL A 129 -13.13 -31.65 -15.05
N THR A 130 -11.87 -31.31 -14.88
CA THR A 130 -10.86 -32.04 -14.10
C THR A 130 -10.22 -31.12 -13.04
N ALA A 131 -9.36 -31.69 -12.22
CA ALA A 131 -8.55 -30.92 -11.28
C ALA A 131 -7.61 -29.93 -12.00
N ALA A 132 -7.22 -30.19 -13.26
CA ALA A 132 -6.46 -29.27 -14.09
C ALA A 132 -7.19 -27.95 -14.31
N ASP A 133 -8.48 -28.02 -14.67
CA ASP A 133 -9.30 -26.81 -14.89
C ASP A 133 -9.42 -26.00 -13.61
N ALA A 134 -9.68 -26.66 -12.46
CA ALA A 134 -9.77 -26.00 -11.19
C ALA A 134 -8.45 -25.32 -10.78
N ALA A 135 -7.32 -25.99 -10.98
CA ALA A 135 -6.00 -25.48 -10.59
C ALA A 135 -5.57 -24.27 -11.44
N ILE A 136 -5.67 -24.36 -12.76
CA ILE A 136 -5.30 -23.25 -13.67
C ILE A 136 -6.27 -22.07 -13.51
N TRP A 137 -7.58 -22.34 -13.36
CA TRP A 137 -8.56 -21.28 -13.06
C TRP A 137 -8.21 -20.55 -11.75
N GLY A 138 -7.86 -21.29 -10.69
CA GLY A 138 -7.46 -20.71 -9.42
C GLY A 138 -6.17 -19.86 -9.53
N ALA A 139 -5.17 -20.33 -10.27
CA ALA A 139 -3.96 -19.60 -10.52
C ALA A 139 -4.20 -18.29 -11.29
N ILE A 140 -5.01 -18.33 -12.36
CA ILE A 140 -5.40 -17.13 -13.12
C ILE A 140 -6.18 -16.16 -12.22
N ARG A 141 -7.15 -16.63 -11.47
CA ARG A 141 -7.96 -15.81 -10.56
C ARG A 141 -7.11 -15.10 -9.52
N SER A 142 -5.97 -15.68 -9.15
CA SER A 142 -5.03 -15.14 -8.19
C SER A 142 -4.10 -14.07 -8.74
N SER A 143 -3.91 -14.04 -10.04
CA SER A 143 -2.97 -13.17 -10.71
C SER A 143 -3.69 -11.96 -11.33
N SER A 144 -3.47 -10.78 -10.74
CA SER A 144 -4.03 -9.54 -11.31
C SER A 144 -3.63 -9.28 -12.77
N PRO A 145 -2.39 -9.57 -13.22
CA PRO A 145 -2.02 -9.47 -14.62
C PRO A 145 -2.82 -10.40 -15.53
N LEU A 146 -2.95 -11.69 -15.16
CA LEU A 146 -3.69 -12.67 -15.96
C LEU A 146 -5.19 -12.34 -16.02
N LEU A 147 -5.80 -11.93 -14.91
CA LEU A 147 -7.18 -11.45 -14.92
C LEU A 147 -7.36 -10.23 -15.83
N GLY A 148 -6.36 -9.35 -15.90
CA GLY A 148 -6.36 -8.21 -16.80
C GLY A 148 -6.37 -8.63 -18.28
N ILE A 149 -5.64 -9.67 -18.63
CA ILE A 149 -5.59 -10.27 -19.98
C ILE A 149 -6.95 -10.88 -20.34
N ILE A 150 -7.52 -11.69 -19.44
CA ILE A 150 -8.84 -12.29 -19.61
C ILE A 150 -9.91 -11.22 -19.88
N LYS A 151 -9.94 -10.17 -19.06
CA LYS A 151 -10.92 -9.05 -19.22
C LYS A 151 -10.76 -8.27 -20.52
N LYS A 152 -9.57 -8.21 -21.07
CA LYS A 152 -9.30 -7.55 -22.36
C LYS A 152 -9.58 -8.44 -23.56
N HIS A 153 -9.94 -9.70 -23.36
CA HIS A 153 -10.12 -10.72 -24.42
C HIS A 153 -8.91 -10.83 -25.37
N ALA A 154 -7.70 -10.55 -24.86
CA ALA A 154 -6.48 -10.62 -25.66
C ALA A 154 -6.17 -12.05 -26.14
N HIS A 155 -6.61 -13.06 -25.34
CA HIS A 155 -6.52 -14.49 -25.60
C HIS A 155 -7.96 -15.04 -25.67
N ALA A 156 -8.51 -15.14 -26.86
CA ALA A 156 -9.94 -15.41 -27.06
C ALA A 156 -10.39 -16.79 -26.54
N HIS A 157 -9.57 -17.81 -26.75
CA HIS A 157 -9.89 -19.18 -26.34
C HIS A 157 -9.73 -19.36 -24.83
N LEU A 158 -8.68 -18.80 -24.24
CA LEU A 158 -8.45 -18.79 -22.80
C LEU A 158 -9.54 -18.00 -22.07
N ALA A 159 -9.93 -16.83 -22.60
CA ALA A 159 -11.01 -16.00 -22.04
C ALA A 159 -12.37 -16.76 -22.11
N ARG A 160 -12.67 -17.41 -23.21
CA ARG A 160 -13.87 -18.26 -23.36
C ARG A 160 -13.89 -19.39 -22.34
N TRP A 161 -12.78 -20.13 -22.22
CA TRP A 161 -12.65 -21.22 -21.27
C TRP A 161 -12.80 -20.72 -19.83
N TYR A 162 -12.10 -19.63 -19.48
CA TYR A 162 -12.18 -19.04 -18.14
C TYR A 162 -13.61 -18.66 -17.76
N ALA A 163 -14.31 -17.96 -18.66
CA ALA A 163 -15.72 -17.57 -18.45
C ALA A 163 -16.64 -18.77 -18.30
N HIS A 164 -16.43 -19.82 -19.11
CA HIS A 164 -17.18 -21.06 -19.03
C HIS A 164 -17.01 -21.75 -17.66
N VAL A 165 -15.74 -21.93 -17.23
CA VAL A 165 -15.42 -22.61 -15.98
C VAL A 165 -15.86 -21.77 -14.77
N ASP A 166 -15.65 -20.46 -14.79
CA ASP A 166 -16.07 -19.53 -13.71
C ASP A 166 -17.58 -19.53 -13.46
N ALA A 167 -18.38 -19.81 -14.50
CA ALA A 167 -19.83 -19.91 -14.43
C ALA A 167 -20.35 -21.23 -13.86
N LEU A 168 -19.53 -22.27 -13.76
CA LEU A 168 -19.95 -23.55 -13.20
C LEU A 168 -20.29 -23.42 -11.71
N LEU A 169 -21.34 -24.15 -11.27
CA LEU A 169 -21.86 -24.02 -9.89
C LEU A 169 -20.78 -24.32 -8.83
N ALA A 170 -19.98 -25.36 -9.04
CA ALA A 170 -18.90 -25.72 -8.11
C ALA A 170 -17.89 -24.60 -7.89
N PHE A 171 -17.58 -23.83 -8.94
CA PHE A 171 -16.62 -22.72 -8.91
C PHE A 171 -17.24 -21.47 -8.28
N SER A 172 -18.41 -21.06 -8.74
CA SER A 172 -19.10 -19.87 -8.20
C SER A 172 -19.48 -20.05 -6.73
N SER A 173 -19.91 -21.24 -6.31
CA SER A 173 -20.20 -21.56 -4.92
C SER A 173 -18.94 -21.51 -4.06
N ALA A 174 -17.80 -22.02 -4.53
CA ALA A 174 -16.53 -21.96 -3.80
C ALA A 174 -16.10 -20.50 -3.55
N VAL A 175 -16.25 -19.63 -4.55
CA VAL A 175 -15.98 -18.19 -4.39
C VAL A 175 -16.88 -17.57 -3.34
N THR A 176 -18.17 -17.89 -3.36
CA THR A 176 -19.14 -17.36 -2.38
C THR A 176 -18.80 -17.85 -0.97
N MET A 177 -18.52 -19.13 -0.78
CA MET A 177 -18.14 -19.70 0.52
C MET A 177 -16.88 -19.06 1.09
N MET A 178 -15.86 -18.80 0.25
CA MET A 178 -14.64 -18.10 0.69
C MET A 178 -14.91 -16.64 1.04
N ALA A 179 -15.77 -15.96 0.29
CA ALA A 179 -16.15 -14.58 0.60
C ALA A 179 -16.94 -14.51 1.92
N GLU A 180 -17.82 -15.46 2.17
CA GLU A 180 -18.58 -15.59 3.43
C GLU A 180 -17.64 -15.93 4.60
N ALA A 181 -16.73 -16.89 4.45
CA ALA A 181 -15.74 -17.23 5.45
C ALA A 181 -14.89 -16.01 5.81
N LYS A 182 -14.42 -15.27 4.80
CA LYS A 182 -13.69 -14.01 4.99
C LYS A 182 -14.56 -12.96 5.70
N SER A 183 -15.80 -12.78 5.29
CA SER A 183 -16.74 -11.85 5.95
C SER A 183 -17.00 -12.24 7.40
N ASN A 184 -17.20 -13.54 7.68
CA ASN A 184 -17.46 -14.04 9.03
C ASN A 184 -16.23 -13.91 9.94
N MET A 185 -15.02 -14.07 9.42
CA MET A 185 -13.80 -13.74 10.15
C MET A 185 -13.77 -12.28 10.61
N PHE A 186 -14.17 -11.36 9.73
CA PHE A 186 -14.28 -9.96 10.09
C PHE A 186 -15.45 -9.66 11.01
N LYS A 187 -16.55 -10.44 10.94
CA LYS A 187 -17.72 -10.33 11.83
C LYS A 187 -17.44 -10.86 13.24
N ASN A 188 -16.72 -11.96 13.37
CA ASN A 188 -16.33 -12.52 14.69
C ASN A 188 -15.27 -11.71 15.41
N LYS A 189 -14.57 -10.77 14.72
CA LYS A 189 -13.80 -9.68 15.34
C LYS A 189 -14.67 -8.49 15.74
N LYS A 190 -15.97 -8.50 15.43
CA LYS A 190 -16.94 -7.46 15.82
C LYS A 190 -17.61 -7.80 17.15
N THR A 191 -16.87 -7.77 18.24
CA THR A 191 -17.42 -7.35 19.53
C THR A 191 -17.13 -5.88 19.69
N ALA A 192 -18.18 -5.07 19.70
CA ALA A 192 -18.22 -3.62 19.67
C ALA A 192 -18.02 -2.98 18.28
N ALA A 193 -18.99 -2.15 17.89
CA ALA A 193 -18.96 -1.32 16.70
C ALA A 193 -17.76 -0.36 16.73
N GLY A 194 -16.61 -0.86 16.28
CA GLY A 194 -15.38 -0.13 16.09
C GLY A 194 -14.72 -0.65 14.84
N PHE A 195 -14.32 0.24 13.95
CA PHE A 195 -13.28 -0.05 13.00
C PHE A 195 -12.03 -0.38 13.82
N ASP A 196 -11.72 -1.66 14.05
CA ASP A 196 -10.45 -2.06 14.67
C ASP A 196 -9.31 -1.83 13.66
N LEU A 197 -9.08 -0.55 13.37
CA LEU A 197 -7.87 -0.11 12.73
C LEU A 197 -6.76 -0.21 13.79
N PHE A 198 -5.74 -0.99 13.50
CA PHE A 198 -4.65 -1.24 14.43
C PHE A 198 -3.43 -0.41 14.02
N LEU A 199 -2.81 0.27 14.98
CA LEU A 199 -1.51 0.91 14.81
C LEU A 199 -0.40 -0.02 15.29
N GLN A 200 0.53 -0.32 14.41
CA GLN A 200 1.68 -1.17 14.75
C GLN A 200 2.54 -0.48 15.81
N GLY A 201 2.91 -1.22 16.86
CA GLY A 201 3.76 -0.69 17.94
C GLY A 201 3.07 0.29 18.90
N ALA A 202 1.78 0.56 18.72
CA ALA A 202 1.03 1.46 19.59
C ALA A 202 0.86 0.91 21.00
N LYS A 203 1.07 1.77 22.00
CA LYS A 203 0.84 1.48 23.42
C LYS A 203 -0.20 2.44 23.98
N GLU A 204 -1.13 1.91 24.76
CA GLU A 204 -2.16 2.73 25.42
C GLU A 204 -1.52 3.85 26.26
N GLY A 205 -2.07 5.04 26.17
CA GLY A 205 -1.58 6.26 26.85
C GLY A 205 -0.34 6.92 26.22
N GLN A 206 0.30 6.27 25.21
CA GLN A 206 1.55 6.78 24.62
C GLN A 206 1.40 7.22 23.16
N VAL A 207 0.27 6.95 22.52
CA VAL A 207 0.04 7.33 21.12
C VAL A 207 -0.12 8.83 20.98
N VAL A 208 0.68 9.43 20.11
CA VAL A 208 0.56 10.83 19.71
C VAL A 208 0.41 10.86 18.20
N THR A 209 -0.74 11.32 17.73
CA THR A 209 -1.01 11.56 16.31
C THR A 209 -1.04 13.05 16.01
N ARG A 210 -0.97 13.42 14.73
CA ARG A 210 -1.10 14.82 14.34
C ARG A 210 -1.93 14.96 13.06
N PHE A 211 -2.72 16.01 13.01
CA PHE A 211 -3.37 16.49 11.80
C PHE A 211 -2.65 17.79 11.37
N PRO A 212 -1.86 17.77 10.25
CA PRO A 212 -1.07 18.90 9.81
C PRO A 212 -1.71 19.58 8.58
N PRO A 213 -2.76 20.40 8.71
CA PRO A 213 -3.35 21.08 7.59
C PRO A 213 -2.45 22.24 7.10
N GLU A 214 -2.40 22.45 5.77
CA GLU A 214 -1.84 23.67 5.15
C GLU A 214 -2.98 24.71 5.06
N ALA A 215 -2.78 25.90 5.63
CA ALA A 215 -3.75 26.99 5.61
C ALA A 215 -3.81 27.72 4.25
N SER A 216 -3.83 26.95 3.14
CA SER A 216 -3.88 27.42 1.76
C SER A 216 -5.25 27.31 1.11
N GLY A 217 -6.28 27.00 1.88
CA GLY A 217 -7.67 26.87 1.45
C GLY A 217 -8.52 26.12 2.45
N TYR A 218 -9.83 26.11 2.21
CA TYR A 218 -10.82 25.44 3.06
C TYR A 218 -10.63 23.93 3.10
N LEU A 219 -11.12 23.28 4.16
CA LEU A 219 -11.12 21.83 4.28
C LEU A 219 -12.02 21.20 3.19
N HIS A 220 -11.65 20.03 2.78
CA HIS A 220 -12.48 19.17 1.94
C HIS A 220 -12.52 17.76 2.55
N VAL A 221 -13.39 16.89 2.04
CA VAL A 221 -13.64 15.55 2.58
C VAL A 221 -12.37 14.71 2.77
N GLY A 222 -11.33 14.91 1.96
CA GLY A 222 -10.03 14.24 2.13
C GLY A 222 -9.33 14.68 3.42
N HIS A 223 -9.37 15.97 3.75
CA HIS A 223 -8.87 16.52 5.01
C HIS A 223 -9.69 16.04 6.20
N THR A 224 -11.02 16.02 6.06
CA THR A 224 -11.95 15.51 7.10
C THR A 224 -11.60 14.04 7.45
N LYS A 225 -11.40 13.19 6.45
CA LYS A 225 -10.98 11.81 6.70
C LYS A 225 -9.65 11.74 7.49
N ALA A 226 -8.67 12.54 7.11
CA ALA A 226 -7.38 12.60 7.81
C ALA A 226 -7.56 13.03 9.27
N ALA A 227 -8.32 14.10 9.51
CA ALA A 227 -8.58 14.62 10.85
C ALA A 227 -9.30 13.61 11.75
N ILE A 228 -10.36 12.97 11.22
CA ILE A 228 -11.14 11.94 11.94
C ILE A 228 -10.25 10.73 12.28
N LEU A 229 -9.42 10.24 11.34
CA LEU A 229 -8.53 9.10 11.59
C LEU A 229 -7.51 9.41 12.69
N ASN A 230 -6.90 10.59 12.65
CA ASN A 230 -5.94 11.00 13.67
C ASN A 230 -6.61 11.10 15.07
N GLN A 231 -7.80 11.71 15.16
CA GLN A 231 -8.56 11.77 16.40
C GLN A 231 -8.99 10.38 16.88
N TYR A 232 -9.45 9.53 15.96
CA TYR A 232 -9.86 8.17 16.29
C TYR A 232 -8.75 7.39 16.97
N PHE A 233 -7.54 7.37 16.40
CA PHE A 233 -6.42 6.67 17.00
C PHE A 233 -5.95 7.30 18.30
N ALA A 234 -5.90 8.63 18.38
CA ALA A 234 -5.58 9.29 19.64
C ALA A 234 -6.56 8.86 20.76
N LYS A 235 -7.86 8.89 20.50
CA LYS A 235 -8.88 8.47 21.48
C LYS A 235 -8.86 6.97 21.76
N ALA A 236 -8.75 6.12 20.73
CA ALA A 236 -8.76 4.66 20.88
C ALA A 236 -7.62 4.14 21.75
N TYR A 237 -6.47 4.80 21.69
CA TYR A 237 -5.30 4.46 22.50
C TYR A 237 -5.11 5.37 23.73
N LYS A 238 -6.10 6.18 24.12
CA LYS A 238 -6.03 7.15 25.22
C LYS A 238 -4.77 8.04 25.14
N GLY A 239 -4.40 8.39 23.93
CA GLY A 239 -3.25 9.21 23.58
C GLY A 239 -3.61 10.68 23.37
N ARG A 240 -2.84 11.37 22.49
CA ARG A 240 -3.03 12.80 22.19
C ARG A 240 -3.12 13.07 20.70
N LEU A 241 -3.90 14.08 20.33
CA LEU A 241 -3.99 14.64 18.98
C LEU A 241 -3.35 16.04 18.96
N ILE A 242 -2.35 16.23 18.10
CA ILE A 242 -1.79 17.54 17.78
C ILE A 242 -2.47 18.05 16.51
N VAL A 243 -2.97 19.27 16.51
CA VAL A 243 -3.32 20.01 15.30
C VAL A 243 -2.16 20.95 15.03
N ARG A 244 -1.42 20.72 13.95
CA ARG A 244 -0.26 21.52 13.58
C ARG A 244 -0.44 22.15 12.22
N PHE A 245 -0.56 23.44 12.14
CA PHE A 245 -0.57 24.14 10.87
C PHE A 245 0.78 24.04 10.17
N ASP A 246 0.78 23.52 8.94
CA ASP A 246 1.97 23.53 8.08
C ASP A 246 2.01 24.88 7.37
N ASP A 247 2.72 25.81 7.99
CA ASP A 247 2.90 27.19 7.56
C ASP A 247 4.32 27.41 6.98
N THR A 248 4.78 26.45 6.15
CA THR A 248 6.10 26.50 5.51
C THR A 248 6.12 27.32 4.21
N ASN A 249 4.98 27.71 3.68
CA ASN A 249 4.86 28.39 2.40
C ASN A 249 4.04 29.70 2.47
N PRO A 250 4.67 30.81 2.85
CA PRO A 250 3.99 32.09 3.07
C PRO A 250 3.21 32.62 1.85
N SER A 251 3.58 32.17 0.62
CA SER A 251 2.90 32.63 -0.60
C SER A 251 1.47 32.10 -0.76
N LYS A 252 1.08 31.10 0.01
CA LYS A 252 -0.23 30.42 -0.15
C LYS A 252 -1.13 30.53 1.07
N GLU A 253 -0.56 30.76 2.24
CA GLU A 253 -1.24 30.71 3.52
C GLU A 253 -1.92 32.02 3.85
N LYS A 254 -3.10 31.92 4.49
CA LYS A 254 -3.88 33.08 4.94
C LYS A 254 -4.56 32.77 6.26
N GLN A 255 -4.64 33.80 7.15
CA GLN A 255 -5.33 33.68 8.44
C GLN A 255 -6.79 33.25 8.28
N GLU A 256 -7.48 33.75 7.28
CA GLU A 256 -8.86 33.35 6.95
C GLU A 256 -9.01 31.82 6.83
N PHE A 257 -8.04 31.15 6.21
CA PHE A 257 -8.12 29.69 6.05
C PHE A 257 -7.78 28.96 7.35
N GLU A 258 -6.88 29.49 8.16
CA GLU A 258 -6.59 28.93 9.48
C GLU A 258 -7.81 28.98 10.38
N ASP A 259 -8.45 30.16 10.47
CA ASP A 259 -9.66 30.35 11.26
C ASP A 259 -10.80 29.43 10.79
N ALA A 260 -11.03 29.36 9.47
CA ALA A 260 -12.03 28.46 8.89
C ALA A 260 -11.75 26.97 9.17
N ILE A 261 -10.48 26.55 9.13
CA ILE A 261 -10.09 25.17 9.45
C ILE A 261 -10.40 24.85 10.93
N ILE A 262 -10.13 25.77 11.83
CA ILE A 262 -10.43 25.60 13.25
C ILE A 262 -11.96 25.47 13.47
N GLU A 263 -12.76 26.32 12.81
CA GLU A 263 -14.22 26.23 12.85
C GLU A 263 -14.75 24.93 12.28
N ASP A 264 -14.23 24.49 11.12
CA ASP A 264 -14.61 23.22 10.49
C ASP A 264 -14.28 22.01 11.38
N LEU A 265 -13.11 22.02 12.04
CA LEU A 265 -12.75 20.97 12.99
C LEU A 265 -13.70 20.92 14.18
N ALA A 266 -14.09 22.10 14.70
CA ALA A 266 -15.06 22.19 15.80
C ALA A 266 -16.44 21.64 15.37
N LEU A 267 -16.93 21.98 14.16
CA LEU A 267 -18.17 21.44 13.59
C LEU A 267 -18.13 19.91 13.44
N LEU A 268 -16.98 19.34 13.14
CA LEU A 268 -16.76 17.89 13.04
C LEU A 268 -16.60 17.21 14.40
N GLY A 269 -16.65 17.96 15.51
CA GLY A 269 -16.38 17.43 16.85
C GLY A 269 -14.93 16.98 17.04
N ILE A 270 -13.99 17.57 16.28
CA ILE A 270 -12.57 17.28 16.37
C ILE A 270 -11.90 18.39 17.16
N GLN A 271 -11.34 18.02 18.30
CA GLN A 271 -10.59 18.93 19.15
C GLN A 271 -9.18 18.38 19.34
N GLY A 272 -8.17 19.17 18.96
CA GLY A 272 -6.78 18.86 19.26
C GLY A 272 -6.47 19.12 20.73
N ASP A 273 -5.62 18.28 21.31
CA ASP A 273 -5.10 18.51 22.67
C ASP A 273 -4.06 19.65 22.67
N VAL A 274 -3.39 19.86 21.55
CA VAL A 274 -2.41 20.92 21.33
C VAL A 274 -2.57 21.48 19.93
N LEU A 275 -2.46 22.80 19.82
CA LEU A 275 -2.39 23.55 18.56
C LEU A 275 -0.97 24.11 18.40
N THR A 276 -0.28 23.78 17.32
CA THR A 276 1.07 24.23 17.01
C THR A 276 1.19 24.67 15.55
N HIS A 277 2.32 25.29 15.23
CA HIS A 277 2.67 25.69 13.87
C HIS A 277 4.07 25.21 13.53
N THR A 278 4.32 24.87 12.28
CA THR A 278 5.68 24.49 11.83
C THR A 278 6.66 25.67 12.01
N SER A 279 6.19 26.90 11.90
CA SER A 279 6.98 28.10 12.15
C SER A 279 7.49 28.25 13.58
N ASP A 280 6.88 27.58 14.57
CA ASP A 280 7.40 27.57 15.95
C ASP A 280 8.78 26.92 16.04
N TYR A 281 9.15 26.12 15.04
CA TYR A 281 10.39 25.34 14.96
C TYR A 281 11.40 25.86 13.91
N PHE A 282 11.14 27.01 13.27
CA PHE A 282 12.00 27.50 12.17
C PHE A 282 13.46 27.70 12.57
N ASP A 283 13.72 28.21 13.77
CA ASP A 283 15.10 28.37 14.24
C ASP A 283 15.79 26.99 14.41
N GLN A 284 15.08 26.01 15.00
CA GLN A 284 15.62 24.66 15.17
C GLN A 284 15.81 23.94 13.83
N LEU A 285 14.87 24.10 12.89
CA LEU A 285 14.98 23.54 11.55
C LEU A 285 16.17 24.11 10.79
N ARG A 286 16.44 25.43 10.92
CA ARG A 286 17.61 26.09 10.35
C ARG A 286 18.90 25.52 10.95
N ASP A 287 18.98 25.39 12.26
CA ASP A 287 20.16 24.88 12.96
C ASP A 287 20.45 23.43 12.55
N LEU A 288 19.42 22.59 12.40
CA LEU A 288 19.55 21.23 11.88
C LEU A 288 19.97 21.20 10.41
N ALA A 289 19.50 22.12 9.58
CA ALA A 289 19.97 22.24 8.19
C ALA A 289 21.45 22.64 8.13
N VAL A 290 21.91 23.59 8.96
CA VAL A 290 23.33 23.94 9.09
C VAL A 290 24.16 22.74 9.54
N ARG A 291 23.65 21.96 10.49
CA ARG A 291 24.31 20.72 10.93
C ARG A 291 24.45 19.74 9.77
N MET A 292 23.38 19.51 8.99
CA MET A 292 23.44 18.62 7.82
C MET A 292 24.46 19.08 6.78
N ILE A 293 24.62 20.39 6.55
CA ILE A 293 25.67 20.92 5.67
C ILE A 293 27.06 20.57 6.24
N LYS A 294 27.31 20.83 7.52
CA LYS A 294 28.57 20.54 8.18
C LYS A 294 28.96 19.06 8.18
N GLU A 295 27.98 18.19 8.26
CA GLU A 295 28.14 16.74 8.24
C GLU A 295 28.17 16.16 6.80
N GLY A 296 28.06 17.02 5.77
CA GLY A 296 28.12 16.60 4.36
C GLY A 296 26.85 15.94 3.84
N HIS A 297 25.71 16.11 4.53
CA HIS A 297 24.41 15.54 4.20
C HIS A 297 23.48 16.50 3.44
N ALA A 298 23.92 17.73 3.21
CA ALA A 298 23.18 18.72 2.42
C ALA A 298 24.14 19.62 1.64
N TYR A 299 23.67 20.14 0.52
CA TYR A 299 24.41 21.07 -0.33
C TYR A 299 23.49 22.15 -0.93
N ALA A 300 24.05 23.33 -1.16
CA ALA A 300 23.38 24.43 -1.86
C ALA A 300 23.45 24.21 -3.38
N ASP A 301 22.37 24.54 -4.09
CA ASP A 301 22.24 24.30 -5.53
C ASP A 301 21.56 25.48 -6.21
N ASP A 302 22.21 26.01 -7.26
CA ASP A 302 21.75 27.11 -8.11
C ASP A 302 21.18 26.61 -9.47
N THR A 303 20.99 25.31 -9.62
CA THR A 303 20.46 24.73 -10.86
C THR A 303 19.02 25.22 -11.10
N PRO A 304 18.69 25.74 -12.28
CA PRO A 304 17.34 26.17 -12.62
C PRO A 304 16.32 25.03 -12.44
N GLN A 305 15.11 25.37 -12.00
CA GLN A 305 14.10 24.39 -11.58
C GLN A 305 13.77 23.33 -12.65
N GLU A 306 13.68 23.73 -13.93
CA GLU A 306 13.38 22.81 -15.03
C GLU A 306 14.53 21.83 -15.28
N GLN A 307 15.76 22.34 -15.29
CA GLN A 307 16.95 21.52 -15.41
C GLN A 307 17.08 20.54 -14.22
N MET A 308 16.90 21.03 -12.98
CA MET A 308 16.92 20.18 -11.78
C MET A 308 15.89 19.06 -11.86
N ARG A 309 14.69 19.32 -12.40
CA ARG A 309 13.68 18.27 -12.62
C ARG A 309 14.16 17.24 -13.61
N ALA A 310 14.73 17.65 -14.74
CA ALA A 310 15.27 16.75 -15.76
C ALA A 310 16.41 15.90 -15.18
N GLU A 311 17.40 16.52 -14.54
CA GLU A 311 18.53 15.84 -13.91
C GLU A 311 18.07 14.80 -12.86
N ARG A 312 17.10 15.17 -12.02
CA ARG A 312 16.53 14.21 -11.05
C ARG A 312 15.75 13.08 -11.72
N MET A 313 15.09 13.34 -12.85
CA MET A 313 14.39 12.28 -13.59
C MET A 313 15.36 11.29 -14.22
N ASP A 314 16.51 11.76 -14.71
CA ASP A 314 17.49 10.98 -15.46
C ASP A 314 18.61 10.42 -14.56
N GLY A 315 18.65 10.82 -13.28
CA GLY A 315 19.67 10.37 -12.32
C GLY A 315 21.03 11.03 -12.60
N ILE A 316 21.04 12.31 -12.98
CA ILE A 316 22.25 13.10 -13.24
C ILE A 316 22.56 13.92 -11.97
N PRO A 317 23.81 13.89 -11.44
CA PRO A 317 24.18 14.67 -10.29
C PRO A 317 24.22 16.18 -10.63
N SER A 318 23.79 17.03 -9.68
CA SER A 318 24.01 18.46 -9.80
C SER A 318 25.51 18.77 -9.81
N LYS A 319 25.90 19.79 -10.58
CA LYS A 319 27.27 20.36 -10.60
C LYS A 319 27.75 20.85 -9.23
N ARG A 320 26.80 21.14 -8.31
CA ARG A 320 27.07 21.65 -6.96
C ARG A 320 27.15 20.58 -5.88
N ARG A 321 26.83 19.33 -6.21
CA ARG A 321 26.65 18.25 -5.24
C ARG A 321 27.88 18.00 -4.37
N ASP A 322 29.06 18.26 -4.89
CA ASP A 322 30.35 18.03 -4.22
C ASP A 322 31.06 19.32 -3.86
N ALA A 323 30.33 20.45 -3.78
CA ALA A 323 30.86 21.73 -3.28
C ALA A 323 31.33 21.61 -1.81
N SER A 324 32.29 22.44 -1.41
CA SER A 324 32.81 22.42 -0.04
C SER A 324 31.77 22.82 1.01
N VAL A 325 32.03 22.45 2.25
CA VAL A 325 31.15 22.82 3.38
C VAL A 325 31.06 24.34 3.53
N GLU A 326 32.17 25.02 3.35
CA GLU A 326 32.28 26.48 3.45
C GLU A 326 31.44 27.18 2.38
N GLU A 327 31.54 26.73 1.12
CA GLU A 327 30.69 27.24 0.02
C GLU A 327 29.20 27.01 0.30
N ASN A 328 28.82 25.79 0.71
CA ASN A 328 27.44 25.45 1.03
C ASN A 328 26.89 26.31 2.18
N LEU A 329 27.67 26.54 3.23
CA LEU A 329 27.27 27.40 4.35
C LEU A 329 27.12 28.86 3.90
N SER A 330 28.01 29.36 3.06
CA SER A 330 27.97 30.74 2.53
C SER A 330 26.69 30.97 1.71
N HIS A 331 26.40 30.06 0.79
CA HIS A 331 25.16 30.15 -0.04
C HIS A 331 23.88 29.97 0.79
N PHE A 332 23.89 29.08 1.76
CA PHE A 332 22.73 28.91 2.65
C PHE A 332 22.53 30.16 3.52
N GLN A 333 23.59 30.80 3.99
CA GLN A 333 23.49 32.08 4.71
C GLN A 333 22.93 33.18 3.80
N ALA A 334 23.41 33.29 2.55
CA ALA A 334 22.85 34.23 1.57
C ALA A 334 21.36 34.03 1.30
N MET A 335 20.90 32.74 1.30
CA MET A 335 19.47 32.42 1.24
C MET A 335 18.73 32.92 2.48
N CYS A 336 19.27 32.70 3.68
CA CYS A 336 18.68 33.15 4.95
C CYS A 336 18.60 34.66 5.06
N ASP A 337 19.58 35.37 4.51
CA ASP A 337 19.63 36.84 4.45
C ASP A 337 18.72 37.42 3.36
N GLY A 338 18.28 36.58 2.41
CA GLY A 338 17.39 36.95 1.31
C GLY A 338 18.08 37.87 0.27
N THR A 339 19.40 37.74 0.10
CA THR A 339 20.17 38.50 -0.91
C THR A 339 19.73 38.13 -2.32
N ASP A 340 20.02 38.98 -3.32
CA ASP A 340 19.69 38.69 -4.72
C ASP A 340 20.37 37.38 -5.19
N GLU A 341 21.57 37.10 -4.74
CA GLU A 341 22.24 35.84 -4.97
C GLU A 341 21.50 34.71 -4.27
N GLY A 342 21.19 34.83 -2.98
CA GLY A 342 20.50 33.80 -2.19
C GLY A 342 19.13 33.38 -2.76
N ARG A 343 18.44 34.26 -3.50
CA ARG A 343 17.15 33.98 -4.15
C ARG A 343 17.26 32.96 -5.26
N THR A 344 18.41 32.78 -5.86
CA THR A 344 18.67 31.82 -6.95
C THR A 344 19.04 30.44 -6.46
N TRP A 345 19.33 30.30 -5.16
CA TRP A 345 19.77 29.06 -4.53
C TRP A 345 18.62 28.33 -3.83
N CYS A 346 18.79 27.02 -3.71
CA CYS A 346 18.03 26.17 -2.79
C CYS A 346 18.99 25.25 -2.03
N LEU A 347 18.56 24.72 -0.88
CA LEU A 347 19.31 23.68 -0.17
C LEU A 347 18.72 22.32 -0.52
N ARG A 348 19.57 21.35 -0.84
CA ARG A 348 19.19 19.97 -1.17
C ARG A 348 19.80 18.98 -0.19
N ALA A 349 19.04 17.94 0.15
CA ALA A 349 19.58 16.79 0.90
C ALA A 349 20.44 15.93 -0.03
N LYS A 350 21.61 15.51 0.44
CA LYS A 350 22.55 14.65 -0.28
C LYS A 350 22.22 13.18 0.00
N MET A 351 21.15 12.66 -0.61
CA MET A 351 20.66 11.30 -0.40
C MET A 351 21.19 10.30 -1.42
N SER A 352 20.80 10.47 -2.68
CA SER A 352 21.20 9.61 -3.80
C SER A 352 21.00 10.34 -5.12
N VAL A 353 21.77 9.98 -6.15
CA VAL A 353 21.63 10.54 -7.50
C VAL A 353 20.66 9.70 -8.34
N ASP A 354 20.80 8.37 -8.30
CA ASP A 354 20.22 7.41 -9.24
C ASP A 354 19.24 6.42 -8.60
N ASN A 355 18.82 6.65 -7.35
CA ASN A 355 17.89 5.76 -6.66
C ASN A 355 16.65 5.49 -7.53
N PRO A 356 16.18 4.23 -7.65
CA PRO A 356 14.95 3.90 -8.37
C PRO A 356 13.74 4.70 -7.86
N ASN A 357 13.67 4.94 -6.55
CA ASN A 357 12.70 5.85 -5.96
C ASN A 357 13.14 7.30 -6.16
N LYS A 358 12.49 8.00 -7.07
CA LYS A 358 12.82 9.39 -7.43
C LYS A 358 12.65 10.39 -6.28
N ALA A 359 11.86 10.07 -5.26
CA ALA A 359 11.76 10.89 -4.05
C ALA A 359 13.08 10.96 -3.28
N MET A 360 13.95 9.94 -3.42
CA MET A 360 15.25 9.86 -2.79
C MET A 360 16.37 10.55 -3.57
N ARG A 361 16.08 11.11 -4.76
CA ARG A 361 17.09 11.76 -5.60
C ARG A 361 17.28 13.21 -5.18
N ASP A 362 18.11 13.42 -4.20
CA ASP A 362 18.53 14.73 -3.64
C ASP A 362 17.39 15.76 -3.60
N PRO A 363 16.38 15.58 -2.70
CA PRO A 363 15.24 16.49 -2.62
C PRO A 363 15.62 17.86 -2.06
N VAL A 364 14.83 18.87 -2.43
CA VAL A 364 15.00 20.23 -1.90
C VAL A 364 14.50 20.30 -0.46
N MET A 365 15.33 20.85 0.44
CA MET A 365 15.05 21.03 1.87
C MET A 365 14.61 22.46 2.22
N TYR A 366 15.26 23.47 1.61
CA TYR A 366 14.99 24.89 1.83
C TYR A 366 14.89 25.65 0.51
N ARG A 367 14.06 26.67 0.51
CA ARG A 367 13.91 27.63 -0.60
C ARG A 367 13.91 29.06 -0.06
N CYS A 368 14.53 29.98 -0.79
CA CYS A 368 14.41 31.39 -0.51
C CYS A 368 13.05 31.92 -1.01
N ASN A 369 12.32 32.67 -0.17
CA ASN A 369 11.11 33.41 -0.48
C ASN A 369 11.12 34.72 0.31
N ALA A 370 11.89 35.67 -0.16
CA ALA A 370 12.09 36.93 0.56
C ALA A 370 11.02 37.99 0.29
N ASP A 371 10.18 37.78 -0.75
CA ASP A 371 9.24 38.79 -1.23
C ASP A 371 7.90 38.79 -0.49
N VAL A 372 7.55 37.66 0.09
CA VAL A 372 6.24 37.50 0.77
C VAL A 372 6.46 37.38 2.27
N PRO A 373 5.94 38.32 3.08
CA PRO A 373 6.00 38.23 4.52
C PRO A 373 5.24 36.98 5.00
N HIS A 374 5.83 36.23 5.94
CA HIS A 374 5.15 35.12 6.59
C HIS A 374 4.07 35.62 7.53
N GLN A 375 2.90 34.97 7.54
CA GLN A 375 1.73 35.40 8.29
C GLN A 375 2.01 35.62 9.79
N ARG A 376 2.69 34.66 10.44
CA ARG A 376 2.99 34.74 11.89
C ARG A 376 4.33 35.40 12.21
N THR A 377 5.36 35.16 11.38
CA THR A 377 6.72 35.62 11.69
C THR A 377 7.14 36.87 10.91
N GLY A 378 6.27 37.38 10.03
CA GLY A 378 6.51 38.57 9.24
C GLY A 378 7.72 38.42 8.32
N THR A 379 8.65 39.35 8.42
CA THR A 379 9.88 39.37 7.59
C THR A 379 11.10 38.76 8.27
N LYS A 380 10.93 38.09 9.43
CA LYS A 380 12.04 37.51 10.20
C LYS A 380 12.83 36.49 9.40
N TYR A 381 12.15 35.65 8.63
CA TYR A 381 12.79 34.63 7.81
C TYR A 381 12.66 34.98 6.32
N LYS A 382 13.65 34.58 5.53
CA LYS A 382 13.70 34.74 4.08
C LYS A 382 13.84 33.39 3.35
N ALA A 383 14.38 32.40 4.04
CA ALA A 383 14.45 31.03 3.57
C ALA A 383 13.54 30.15 4.42
N TYR A 384 12.77 29.29 3.77
CA TYR A 384 11.76 28.44 4.39
C TYR A 384 12.03 26.97 4.10
N PRO A 385 11.83 26.09 5.11
CA PRO A 385 11.96 24.66 4.89
C PRO A 385 10.83 24.15 4.00
N THR A 386 11.08 23.08 3.26
CA THR A 386 10.03 22.38 2.56
C THR A 386 9.31 21.41 3.50
N TYR A 387 8.07 21.07 3.18
CA TYR A 387 7.30 20.07 3.92
C TYR A 387 8.07 18.75 4.12
N ASP A 388 8.75 18.27 3.09
CA ASP A 388 9.47 17.00 3.13
C ASP A 388 10.62 16.97 4.15
N PHE A 389 11.19 18.12 4.48
CA PHE A 389 12.18 18.27 5.54
C PHE A 389 11.55 18.60 6.90
N ALA A 390 10.65 19.58 6.94
CA ALA A 390 10.06 20.07 8.18
C ALA A 390 9.19 19.00 8.86
N CYS A 391 8.35 18.29 8.11
CA CYS A 391 7.38 17.38 8.67
C CYS A 391 8.01 16.25 9.52
N PRO A 392 8.99 15.45 9.03
CA PRO A 392 9.63 14.42 9.86
C PRO A 392 10.33 15.00 11.10
N VAL A 393 11.02 16.12 10.94
CA VAL A 393 11.75 16.75 12.04
C VAL A 393 10.80 17.20 13.13
N VAL A 394 9.77 17.98 12.77
CA VAL A 394 8.80 18.50 13.74
C VAL A 394 7.95 17.38 14.34
N ASP A 395 7.57 16.35 13.56
CA ASP A 395 6.90 15.17 14.11
C ASP A 395 7.74 14.52 15.24
N SER A 396 9.05 14.41 15.04
CA SER A 396 9.94 13.86 16.07
C SER A 396 10.06 14.79 17.28
N LEU A 397 10.21 16.09 17.08
CA LEU A 397 10.36 17.09 18.16
C LEU A 397 9.10 17.20 19.02
N GLU A 398 7.91 17.16 18.43
CA GLU A 398 6.62 17.21 19.15
C GLU A 398 6.25 15.89 19.82
N GLY A 399 7.03 14.83 19.63
CA GLY A 399 6.75 13.53 20.22
C GLY A 399 5.68 12.73 19.50
N VAL A 400 5.35 13.05 18.23
CA VAL A 400 4.44 12.25 17.39
C VAL A 400 4.96 10.83 17.31
N THR A 401 4.16 9.85 17.68
CA THR A 401 4.52 8.43 17.63
C THR A 401 4.12 7.79 16.30
N HIS A 402 2.97 8.20 15.77
CA HIS A 402 2.43 7.64 14.52
C HIS A 402 2.01 8.76 13.57
N ALA A 403 2.66 8.81 12.44
CA ALA A 403 2.37 9.74 11.35
C ALA A 403 1.42 9.09 10.33
N LEU A 404 0.15 9.47 10.36
CA LEU A 404 -0.84 9.01 9.40
C LEU A 404 -0.67 9.78 8.08
N ARG A 405 -0.47 9.07 6.97
CA ARG A 405 -0.22 9.66 5.65
C ARG A 405 -1.09 9.00 4.57
N THR A 406 -1.43 9.73 3.54
CA THR A 406 -2.11 9.14 2.38
C THR A 406 -1.14 8.32 1.52
N ASN A 407 -1.63 7.28 0.85
CA ASN A 407 -0.84 6.43 -0.04
C ASN A 407 -0.07 7.22 -1.13
N GLU A 408 -0.49 8.43 -1.45
CA GLU A 408 0.20 9.32 -2.38
C GLU A 408 1.61 9.71 -1.90
N TYR A 409 1.84 9.63 -0.59
CA TYR A 409 3.14 9.90 0.04
C TYR A 409 3.98 8.64 0.27
N HIS A 410 3.51 7.46 -0.13
CA HIS A 410 4.20 6.20 0.13
C HIS A 410 5.65 6.22 -0.37
N ASP A 411 5.88 6.73 -1.59
CA ASP A 411 7.23 6.83 -2.17
C ASP A 411 8.16 7.78 -1.38
N ARG A 412 7.59 8.66 -0.55
CA ARG A 412 8.34 9.58 0.32
C ARG A 412 8.59 9.05 1.73
N ASN A 413 8.07 7.86 2.08
CA ASN A 413 8.30 7.28 3.40
C ASN A 413 9.79 6.95 3.65
N PRO A 414 10.57 6.42 2.68
CA PRO A 414 12.01 6.27 2.85
C PRO A 414 12.75 7.60 3.05
N GLN A 415 12.32 8.66 2.37
CA GLN A 415 12.87 10.01 2.54
C GLN A 415 12.61 10.56 3.95
N TYR A 416 11.40 10.37 4.48
CA TYR A 416 11.01 10.74 5.85
C TYR A 416 11.90 10.03 6.89
N ALA A 417 12.06 8.71 6.76
CA ALA A 417 12.92 7.92 7.63
C ALA A 417 14.41 8.33 7.52
N TRP A 418 14.86 8.67 6.31
CA TRP A 418 16.24 9.11 6.09
C TRP A 418 16.55 10.40 6.86
N PHE A 419 15.67 11.40 6.86
CA PHE A 419 15.87 12.62 7.62
C PHE A 419 15.98 12.34 9.12
N LEU A 420 15.11 11.50 9.67
CA LEU A 420 15.15 11.15 11.10
C LEU A 420 16.45 10.43 11.45
N SER A 421 16.86 9.45 10.66
CA SER A 421 18.07 8.67 10.92
C SER A 421 19.35 9.51 10.79
N THR A 422 19.43 10.33 9.74
CA THR A 422 20.60 11.20 9.48
C THR A 422 20.79 12.25 10.58
N LEU A 423 19.68 12.78 11.11
CA LEU A 423 19.72 13.76 12.19
C LEU A 423 19.77 13.12 13.59
N GLY A 424 19.75 11.78 13.70
CA GLY A 424 19.72 11.09 14.99
C GLY A 424 18.47 11.42 15.82
N LEU A 425 17.37 11.74 15.15
CA LEU A 425 16.10 12.05 15.79
C LEU A 425 15.31 10.77 16.12
N ARG A 426 14.34 10.89 17.01
CA ARG A 426 13.46 9.79 17.41
C ARG A 426 12.64 9.31 16.20
N ASN A 427 12.58 7.99 15.99
CA ASN A 427 11.75 7.40 14.95
C ASN A 427 10.27 7.68 15.16
N VAL A 428 9.54 7.83 14.06
CA VAL A 428 8.09 8.00 14.01
C VAL A 428 7.54 6.92 13.09
N GLU A 429 6.59 6.14 13.58
CA GLU A 429 5.95 5.09 12.79
C GLU A 429 5.02 5.71 11.75
N ILE A 430 5.13 5.25 10.51
CA ILE A 430 4.27 5.73 9.42
C ILE A 430 3.13 4.75 9.22
N TRP A 431 1.90 5.27 9.16
CA TRP A 431 0.71 4.51 8.84
C TRP A 431 0.03 5.08 7.59
N ASP A 432 0.05 4.30 6.51
CA ASP A 432 -0.51 4.72 5.23
C ASP A 432 -1.99 4.37 5.14
N TYR A 433 -2.81 5.31 4.62
CA TYR A 433 -4.23 5.09 4.38
C TYR A 433 -4.64 5.52 2.97
N GLY A 434 -5.65 4.84 2.44
CA GLY A 434 -6.18 5.11 1.10
C GLY A 434 -6.90 6.45 1.01
N ARG A 435 -6.72 7.17 -0.11
CA ARG A 435 -7.49 8.37 -0.43
C ARG A 435 -8.98 8.05 -0.53
N MET A 436 -9.83 8.98 -0.09
CA MET A 436 -11.26 8.90 -0.34
C MET A 436 -11.57 9.49 -1.72
N ASN A 437 -12.21 8.70 -2.57
CA ASN A 437 -12.72 9.15 -3.84
C ASN A 437 -14.25 9.04 -3.84
N PHE A 438 -14.93 10.07 -4.35
CA PHE A 438 -16.35 10.00 -4.61
C PHE A 438 -16.57 9.53 -6.04
N VAL A 439 -17.57 8.68 -6.22
CA VAL A 439 -18.04 8.26 -7.54
C VAL A 439 -19.09 9.28 -8.03
N TYR A 440 -19.03 9.65 -9.29
CA TYR A 440 -19.92 10.64 -9.91
C TYR A 440 -19.86 12.07 -9.32
N THR A 441 -18.71 12.45 -8.76
CA THR A 441 -18.54 13.78 -8.14
C THR A 441 -17.33 14.51 -8.70
N LEU A 442 -17.47 15.80 -8.97
CA LEU A 442 -16.38 16.69 -9.33
C LEU A 442 -15.80 17.33 -8.06
N LEU A 443 -14.63 16.84 -7.59
CA LEU A 443 -13.95 17.38 -6.40
C LEU A 443 -12.77 18.31 -6.74
N SER A 444 -12.49 18.53 -8.02
CA SER A 444 -11.38 19.40 -8.42
C SER A 444 -11.74 20.86 -8.24
N LYS A 445 -11.03 21.59 -7.35
CA LYS A 445 -11.19 23.04 -7.16
C LYS A 445 -11.19 23.80 -8.51
N ARG A 446 -10.32 23.42 -9.46
CA ARG A 446 -10.25 24.05 -10.80
C ARG A 446 -11.50 23.81 -11.63
N LYS A 447 -12.14 22.66 -11.48
CA LYS A 447 -13.37 22.31 -12.21
C LYS A 447 -14.59 22.93 -11.53
N LEU A 448 -14.62 23.05 -10.19
CA LEU A 448 -15.68 23.73 -9.45
C LEU A 448 -15.70 25.24 -9.67
N GLN A 449 -14.55 25.86 -9.94
CA GLN A 449 -14.46 27.28 -10.31
C GLN A 449 -14.97 27.56 -11.73
N TRP A 450 -15.12 26.54 -12.55
CA TRP A 450 -15.63 26.68 -13.93
C TRP A 450 -17.16 26.61 -13.99
N PHE A 451 -17.82 26.07 -12.99
CA PHE A 451 -19.29 26.09 -12.81
C PHE A 451 -19.72 27.31 -11.98
#